data_c327c99f92dfa2cc59f9090f9c3981a9
#
_entry.id   c327c99f92dfa2cc59f9090f9c3981a9
#
_cell.length_a   1.000
_cell.length_b   1.000
_cell.length_c   1.000
_cell.angle_alpha   90.00
_cell.angle_beta   90.00
_cell.angle_gamma   90.00
#
_symmetry.space_group_name_H-M   'P 1'
#
loop_
_entity.id
_entity.type
_entity.pdbx_description
1 polymer ?
#
loop_
_entity_poly.entity_id
_entity_poly.type
_entity_poly.pdbx_seq_one_letter_code
_entity_poly.pdbx_strand_id
1 'polypeptide(L)'
;LAKYLPFKVPYEHARPRLLDLNSPAHVSTKEDYDRMPADLLNWHIITSVSAKQVPYAVVRNRNKRRYYAAFSEALKEQGYRTNGKLLPSDDSLVSSLSPRPDQPLKGTLELLIFYDKAHDAGFDRLKRDANLVLDAVRKCHDQHQLQEAQHKSDQPQNQLLGTFMRKEGTTNHPQYRNKETNKFPHRQKDRRHLTW
;
A
#
# COMPACT_ATOMS: atom_id res chain seq x y z
N LEU A 1 -16.07 -3.72 -1.69
CA LEU A 1 -15.47 -3.14 -0.48
C LEU A 1 -14.16 -2.48 -0.84
N ALA A 2 -13.88 -1.29 -0.30
CA ALA A 2 -12.62 -0.60 -0.47
C ALA A 2 -11.99 -0.34 0.90
N LYS A 3 -10.66 -0.49 0.99
CA LYS A 3 -9.85 -0.16 2.16
C LYS A 3 -8.77 0.81 1.71
N TYR A 4 -8.81 2.02 2.22
CA TYR A 4 -7.85 3.07 1.91
C TYR A 4 -7.06 3.48 3.14
N LEU A 5 -5.77 3.69 2.97
CA LEU A 5 -4.85 4.23 3.96
C LEU A 5 -4.04 5.35 3.30
N PRO A 6 -3.98 6.56 3.89
CA PRO A 6 -3.35 7.74 3.27
C PRO A 6 -1.82 7.68 3.24
N PHE A 7 -1.23 6.58 3.65
CA PHE A 7 0.21 6.34 3.68
C PHE A 7 0.56 4.99 3.03
N LYS A 8 1.83 4.82 2.67
CA LYS A 8 2.34 3.58 2.09
C LYS A 8 2.34 2.45 3.12
N VAL A 9 1.56 1.40 2.84
CA VAL A 9 1.57 0.15 3.62
C VAL A 9 1.61 -1.04 2.69
N PRO A 10 2.14 -2.19 3.14
CA PRO A 10 2.03 -3.42 2.38
C PRO A 10 0.57 -3.84 2.23
N TYR A 11 0.20 -4.34 1.06
CA TYR A 11 -1.10 -4.95 0.84
C TYR A 11 -1.35 -6.09 1.82
N GLU A 12 -2.59 -6.28 2.22
CA GLU A 12 -2.96 -7.28 3.24
C GLU A 12 -2.52 -8.71 2.85
N HIS A 13 -2.66 -9.06 1.58
CA HIS A 13 -2.20 -10.37 1.07
C HIS A 13 -0.67 -10.52 1.04
N ALA A 14 0.09 -9.43 1.04
CA ALA A 14 1.55 -9.43 1.07
C ALA A 14 2.12 -9.49 2.49
N ARG A 15 1.36 -9.04 3.51
CA ARG A 15 1.81 -8.99 4.90
C ARG A 15 2.34 -10.31 5.45
N PRO A 16 1.66 -11.46 5.29
CA PRO A 16 2.18 -12.73 5.81
C PRO A 16 3.54 -13.09 5.22
N ARG A 17 3.77 -12.80 3.93
CA ARG A 17 5.04 -13.06 3.25
C ARG A 17 6.16 -12.13 3.70
N LEU A 18 5.83 -10.90 4.09
CA LEU A 18 6.79 -9.94 4.63
C LEU A 18 7.17 -10.24 6.08
N LEU A 19 6.29 -10.88 6.84
CA LEU A 19 6.53 -11.26 8.24
C LEU A 19 7.28 -12.59 8.37
N ASP A 20 7.14 -13.49 7.38
CA ASP A 20 7.82 -14.79 7.38
C ASP A 20 9.18 -14.68 6.64
N LEU A 21 10.23 -14.45 7.43
CA LEU A 21 11.61 -14.33 6.92
C LEU A 21 12.13 -15.64 6.27
N ASN A 22 11.53 -16.77 6.57
CA ASN A 22 11.89 -18.08 5.99
C ASN A 22 11.13 -18.38 4.69
N SER A 23 10.16 -17.56 4.34
CA SER A 23 9.41 -17.71 3.10
C SER A 23 10.31 -17.43 1.89
N PRO A 24 10.35 -18.31 0.88
CA PRO A 24 11.10 -18.05 -0.35
C PRO A 24 10.57 -16.80 -1.10
N ALA A 25 9.32 -16.42 -0.83
CA ALA A 25 8.70 -15.23 -1.41
C ALA A 25 9.00 -13.93 -0.63
N HIS A 26 9.69 -14.01 0.54
CA HIS A 26 9.95 -12.83 1.37
C HIS A 26 10.74 -11.77 0.61
N VAL A 27 11.86 -12.15 0.00
CA VAL A 27 12.76 -11.22 -0.68
C VAL A 27 12.06 -10.51 -1.83
N SER A 28 11.40 -11.26 -2.72
CA SER A 28 10.69 -10.66 -3.87
C SER A 28 9.53 -9.75 -3.42
N THR A 29 8.78 -10.15 -2.39
CA THR A 29 7.68 -9.33 -1.87
C THR A 29 8.19 -8.06 -1.21
N LYS A 30 9.33 -8.13 -0.51
CA LYS A 30 9.97 -6.95 0.09
C LYS A 30 10.49 -5.99 -0.99
N GLU A 31 11.16 -6.51 -2.02
CA GLU A 31 11.61 -5.69 -3.14
C GLU A 31 10.44 -4.99 -3.86
N ASP A 32 9.34 -5.70 -4.10
CA ASP A 32 8.15 -5.13 -4.70
C ASP A 32 7.56 -4.01 -3.83
N TYR A 33 7.51 -4.21 -2.51
CA TYR A 33 7.08 -3.19 -1.57
C TYR A 33 8.02 -1.99 -1.55
N ASP A 34 9.33 -2.21 -1.52
CA ASP A 34 10.33 -1.13 -1.48
C ASP A 34 10.29 -0.27 -2.76
N ARG A 35 10.02 -0.89 -3.93
CA ARG A 35 9.83 -0.19 -5.21
C ARG A 35 8.56 0.64 -5.29
N MET A 36 7.55 0.35 -4.45
CA MET A 36 6.32 1.16 -4.43
C MET A 36 6.64 2.60 -4.03
N PRO A 37 6.24 3.61 -4.82
CA PRO A 37 6.44 5.00 -4.45
C PRO A 37 5.57 5.37 -3.25
N ALA A 38 6.14 6.13 -2.31
CA ALA A 38 5.42 6.56 -1.11
C ALA A 38 4.50 7.76 -1.36
N ASP A 39 4.80 8.54 -2.41
CA ASP A 39 4.14 9.79 -2.79
C ASP A 39 3.01 9.61 -3.81
N LEU A 40 2.69 8.38 -4.16
CA LEU A 40 1.67 8.02 -5.15
C LEU A 40 0.59 7.12 -4.58
N LEU A 41 -0.53 7.03 -5.31
CA LEU A 41 -1.58 6.06 -5.03
C LEU A 41 -1.14 4.67 -5.51
N ASN A 42 -0.90 3.78 -4.56
CA ASN A 42 -0.65 2.37 -4.81
C ASN A 42 -1.97 1.61 -4.62
N TRP A 43 -2.51 1.03 -5.68
CA TRP A 43 -3.78 0.34 -5.59
C TRP A 43 -3.76 -1.05 -6.18
N HIS A 44 -4.54 -1.93 -5.58
CA HIS A 44 -4.61 -3.33 -5.94
C HIS A 44 -6.06 -3.86 -5.89
N ILE A 45 -6.38 -4.77 -6.79
CA ILE A 45 -7.69 -5.41 -6.85
C ILE A 45 -7.57 -6.85 -6.38
N ILE A 46 -8.35 -7.18 -5.36
CA ILE A 46 -8.49 -8.53 -4.82
C ILE A 46 -9.89 -9.04 -5.17
N THR A 47 -9.98 -10.28 -5.62
CA THR A 47 -11.26 -10.95 -5.84
C THR A 47 -11.57 -11.84 -4.65
N SER A 48 -12.79 -11.77 -4.12
CA SER A 48 -13.24 -12.59 -2.99
C SER A 48 -13.41 -14.07 -3.32
N VAL A 49 -13.17 -14.45 -4.58
CA VAL A 49 -13.49 -15.78 -5.07
C VAL A 49 -12.29 -16.71 -5.05
N SER A 50 -12.45 -17.82 -4.37
CA SER A 50 -11.47 -18.91 -4.40
C SER A 50 -11.54 -19.70 -5.73
N ALA A 51 -10.44 -20.40 -6.06
CA ALA A 51 -10.41 -21.29 -7.20
C ALA A 51 -11.44 -22.44 -7.09
N LYS A 52 -11.91 -22.75 -5.87
CA LYS A 52 -12.96 -23.76 -5.63
C LYS A 52 -14.35 -23.27 -6.08
N GLN A 53 -14.65 -21.97 -5.91
CA GLN A 53 -15.95 -21.39 -6.28
C GLN A 53 -16.02 -21.09 -7.78
N VAL A 54 -14.94 -20.59 -8.36
CA VAL A 54 -14.84 -20.32 -9.80
C VAL A 54 -13.55 -20.95 -10.30
N PRO A 55 -13.59 -22.19 -10.78
CA PRO A 55 -12.41 -22.95 -11.18
C PRO A 55 -11.67 -22.31 -12.36
N TYR A 56 -12.38 -21.64 -13.25
CA TYR A 56 -11.81 -21.06 -14.46
C TYR A 56 -11.06 -19.74 -14.18
N ALA A 57 -9.73 -19.79 -14.23
CA ALA A 57 -8.87 -18.62 -14.05
C ALA A 57 -9.19 -17.48 -15.03
N VAL A 58 -9.60 -17.81 -16.25
CA VAL A 58 -9.99 -16.84 -17.29
C VAL A 58 -11.16 -15.98 -16.82
N VAL A 59 -12.18 -16.58 -16.19
CA VAL A 59 -13.37 -15.87 -15.70
C VAL A 59 -12.99 -14.95 -14.53
N ARG A 60 -12.19 -15.43 -13.59
CA ARG A 60 -11.70 -14.60 -12.48
C ARG A 60 -10.89 -13.40 -12.98
N ASN A 61 -9.98 -13.64 -13.92
CA ASN A 61 -9.14 -12.59 -14.50
C ASN A 61 -9.93 -11.60 -15.36
N ARG A 62 -10.97 -12.05 -16.07
CA ARG A 62 -11.87 -11.17 -16.84
C ARG A 62 -12.51 -10.11 -15.92
N ASN A 63 -13.07 -10.51 -14.80
CA ASN A 63 -13.69 -9.59 -13.86
C ASN A 63 -12.67 -8.61 -13.26
N LYS A 64 -11.50 -9.12 -12.89
CA LYS A 64 -10.41 -8.26 -12.40
C LYS A 64 -10.01 -7.19 -13.43
N ARG A 65 -9.87 -7.58 -14.72
CA ARG A 65 -9.53 -6.65 -15.81
C ARG A 65 -10.63 -5.61 -16.05
N ARG A 66 -11.91 -6.00 -15.99
CA ARG A 66 -13.03 -5.07 -16.14
C ARG A 66 -13.05 -4.01 -15.05
N TYR A 67 -12.85 -4.42 -13.80
CA TYR A 67 -12.74 -3.47 -12.68
C TYR A 67 -11.51 -2.58 -12.79
N TYR A 68 -10.37 -3.15 -13.20
CA TYR A 68 -9.17 -2.36 -13.44
C TYR A 68 -9.41 -1.28 -14.49
N ALA A 69 -10.05 -1.63 -15.60
CA ALA A 69 -10.40 -0.67 -16.64
C ALA A 69 -11.37 0.41 -16.12
N ALA A 70 -12.45 0.01 -15.43
CA ALA A 70 -13.44 0.94 -14.88
C ALA A 70 -12.83 1.90 -13.86
N PHE A 71 -11.98 1.41 -12.97
CA PHE A 71 -11.30 2.25 -11.97
C PHE A 71 -10.27 3.20 -12.61
N SER A 72 -9.55 2.71 -13.62
CA SER A 72 -8.60 3.54 -14.38
C SER A 72 -9.29 4.65 -15.16
N GLU A 73 -10.47 4.38 -15.74
CA GLU A 73 -11.27 5.42 -16.39
C GLU A 73 -11.85 6.43 -15.40
N ALA A 74 -12.36 5.96 -14.26
CA ALA A 74 -12.85 6.83 -13.19
C ALA A 74 -11.75 7.78 -12.67
N LEU A 75 -10.51 7.28 -12.50
CA LEU A 75 -9.36 8.12 -12.15
C LEU A 75 -9.11 9.21 -13.21
N LYS A 76 -9.15 8.84 -14.50
CA LYS A 76 -8.95 9.80 -15.59
C LYS A 76 -10.04 10.86 -15.65
N GLU A 77 -11.30 10.47 -15.46
CA GLU A 77 -12.44 11.41 -15.43
C GLU A 77 -12.33 12.41 -14.29
N GLN A 78 -11.78 11.99 -13.16
CA GLN A 78 -11.53 12.87 -12.03
C GLN A 78 -10.20 13.66 -12.13
N GLY A 79 -9.50 13.57 -13.25
CA GLY A 79 -8.28 14.36 -13.50
C GLY A 79 -6.99 13.71 -12.94
N TYR A 80 -7.00 12.41 -12.67
CA TYR A 80 -5.83 11.69 -12.20
C TYR A 80 -5.30 10.70 -13.24
N ARG A 81 -4.00 10.46 -13.21
CA ARG A 81 -3.39 9.28 -13.83
C ARG A 81 -3.67 8.04 -12.98
N THR A 82 -3.44 6.86 -13.55
CA THR A 82 -3.62 5.57 -12.86
C THR A 82 -2.80 5.41 -11.57
N ASN A 83 -1.76 6.19 -11.40
CA ASN A 83 -0.89 6.24 -10.20
C ASN A 83 -1.24 7.38 -9.23
N GLY A 84 -2.38 8.04 -9.39
CA GLY A 84 -2.83 9.13 -8.53
C GLY A 84 -2.20 10.49 -8.80
N LYS A 85 -1.24 10.62 -9.75
CA LYS A 85 -0.72 11.92 -10.18
C LYS A 85 -1.80 12.71 -10.93
N LEU A 86 -1.74 14.02 -10.84
CA LEU A 86 -2.60 14.90 -11.63
C LEU A 86 -2.33 14.75 -13.14
N LEU A 87 -3.38 14.79 -13.93
CA LEU A 87 -3.25 14.90 -15.38
C LEU A 87 -2.76 16.30 -15.77
N PRO A 88 -1.89 16.41 -16.79
CA PRO A 88 -1.49 17.71 -17.31
C PRO A 88 -2.70 18.47 -17.85
N SER A 89 -2.61 19.83 -17.85
CA SER A 89 -3.73 20.72 -18.20
C SER A 89 -4.17 20.62 -19.66
N ASP A 90 -3.28 20.14 -20.54
CA ASP A 90 -3.52 20.07 -21.99
C ASP A 90 -4.35 18.85 -22.44
N ASP A 91 -4.56 17.87 -21.56
CA ASP A 91 -5.44 16.74 -21.88
C ASP A 91 -6.90 17.22 -21.82
N SER A 92 -7.45 17.62 -22.97
CA SER A 92 -8.81 18.10 -23.20
C SER A 92 -9.92 17.06 -22.91
N LEU A 93 -9.55 15.89 -22.39
CA LEU A 93 -10.45 14.79 -22.03
C LEU A 93 -11.01 14.90 -20.62
N VAL A 94 -10.56 15.88 -19.80
CA VAL A 94 -11.12 16.09 -18.48
C VAL A 94 -12.51 16.69 -18.65
N SER A 95 -13.52 15.87 -18.45
CA SER A 95 -14.91 16.28 -18.53
C SER A 95 -15.14 17.45 -17.59
N SER A 96 -15.74 18.52 -18.11
CA SER A 96 -16.03 19.80 -17.44
C SER A 96 -17.00 19.71 -16.26
N LEU A 97 -17.31 18.49 -15.80
CA LEU A 97 -18.37 18.22 -14.81
C LEU A 97 -17.86 18.11 -13.37
N SER A 98 -16.56 17.96 -13.14
CA SER A 98 -16.02 17.87 -11.79
C SER A 98 -14.96 18.90 -11.54
N PRO A 99 -14.93 19.55 -10.36
CA PRO A 99 -13.85 20.46 -10.01
C PRO A 99 -12.53 19.70 -10.04
N ARG A 100 -11.56 20.28 -10.74
CA ARG A 100 -10.22 19.68 -10.90
C ARG A 100 -9.58 19.52 -9.53
N PRO A 101 -8.98 18.37 -9.25
CA PRO A 101 -8.27 18.18 -7.99
C PRO A 101 -7.00 19.03 -7.95
N ASP A 102 -6.76 19.65 -6.80
CA ASP A 102 -5.57 20.51 -6.60
C ASP A 102 -4.33 19.70 -6.18
N GLN A 103 -4.55 18.46 -5.71
CA GLN A 103 -3.49 17.64 -5.14
C GLN A 103 -3.48 16.20 -5.67
N PRO A 104 -2.30 15.57 -5.79
CA PRO A 104 -2.19 14.17 -6.16
C PRO A 104 -2.72 13.27 -5.04
N LEU A 105 -3.35 12.16 -5.41
CA LEU A 105 -3.74 11.12 -4.47
C LEU A 105 -2.51 10.30 -4.06
N LYS A 106 -2.38 10.06 -2.76
CA LYS A 106 -1.29 9.26 -2.16
C LYS A 106 -1.86 8.12 -1.32
N GLY A 107 -1.02 7.16 -0.99
CA GLY A 107 -1.38 6.09 -0.06
C GLY A 107 -1.60 4.75 -0.70
N THR A 108 -2.25 3.85 0.03
CA THR A 108 -2.52 2.48 -0.39
C THR A 108 -4.01 2.20 -0.40
N LEU A 109 -4.52 1.68 -1.54
CA LEU A 109 -5.92 1.34 -1.74
C LEU A 109 -6.05 -0.14 -2.14
N GLU A 110 -6.81 -0.90 -1.36
CA GLU A 110 -7.19 -2.27 -1.68
C GLU A 110 -8.68 -2.34 -2.03
N LEU A 111 -8.98 -2.84 -3.23
CA LEU A 111 -10.33 -3.02 -3.73
C LEU A 111 -10.71 -4.49 -3.69
N LEU A 112 -11.62 -4.87 -2.81
CA LEU A 112 -12.18 -6.22 -2.74
C LEU A 112 -13.45 -6.31 -3.58
N ILE A 113 -13.41 -7.13 -4.63
CA ILE A 113 -14.51 -7.36 -5.55
C ILE A 113 -15.24 -8.63 -5.17
N PHE A 114 -16.55 -8.53 -4.96
CA PHE A 114 -17.43 -9.68 -4.78
C PHE A 114 -17.87 -10.20 -6.14
N TYR A 115 -17.57 -11.46 -6.42
CA TYR A 115 -17.80 -12.08 -7.72
C TYR A 115 -19.27 -12.02 -8.13
N ASP A 116 -20.17 -12.42 -7.26
CA ASP A 116 -21.61 -12.55 -7.55
C ASP A 116 -22.23 -11.23 -8.04
N LYS A 117 -21.69 -10.09 -7.55
CA LYS A 117 -22.15 -8.75 -7.93
C LYS A 117 -21.43 -8.19 -9.16
N ALA A 118 -20.24 -8.70 -9.44
CA ALA A 118 -19.36 -8.16 -10.48
C ALA A 118 -19.51 -8.85 -11.82
N HIS A 119 -19.92 -10.13 -11.82
CA HIS A 119 -19.95 -10.94 -13.02
C HIS A 119 -20.94 -10.41 -14.06
N ASP A 120 -22.14 -10.08 -13.64
CA ASP A 120 -23.25 -9.66 -14.49
C ASP A 120 -23.39 -8.13 -14.58
N ALA A 121 -22.58 -7.38 -13.82
CA ALA A 121 -22.64 -5.92 -13.85
C ALA A 121 -22.17 -5.37 -15.20
N GLY A 122 -22.96 -4.49 -15.81
CA GLY A 122 -22.55 -3.69 -16.95
C GLY A 122 -21.35 -2.79 -16.63
N PHE A 123 -20.56 -2.42 -17.63
CA PHE A 123 -19.35 -1.61 -17.43
C PHE A 123 -19.66 -0.25 -16.80
N ASP A 124 -20.76 0.39 -17.20
CA ASP A 124 -21.19 1.69 -16.65
C ASP A 124 -21.53 1.61 -15.14
N ARG A 125 -22.04 0.48 -14.67
CA ARG A 125 -22.26 0.24 -13.27
C ARG A 125 -20.92 0.14 -12.51
N LEU A 126 -19.96 -0.62 -13.05
CA LEU A 126 -18.63 -0.75 -12.47
C LEU A 126 -17.93 0.60 -12.37
N LYS A 127 -18.10 1.44 -13.38
CA LYS A 127 -17.54 2.79 -13.43
C LYS A 127 -18.18 3.72 -12.40
N ARG A 128 -19.51 3.65 -12.22
CA ARG A 128 -20.21 4.39 -11.16
C ARG A 128 -19.72 3.97 -9.77
N ASP A 129 -19.59 2.66 -9.54
CA ASP A 129 -19.07 2.12 -8.28
C ASP A 129 -17.62 2.59 -8.03
N ALA A 130 -16.79 2.63 -9.09
CA ALA A 130 -15.42 3.13 -9.03
C ALA A 130 -15.38 4.63 -8.67
N ASN A 131 -16.24 5.45 -9.25
CA ASN A 131 -16.34 6.88 -8.91
C ASN A 131 -16.74 7.10 -7.45
N LEU A 132 -17.72 6.33 -6.93
CA LEU A 132 -18.10 6.41 -5.50
C LEU A 132 -16.93 6.06 -4.58
N VAL A 133 -16.13 5.06 -4.94
CA VAL A 133 -14.93 4.70 -4.17
C VAL A 133 -13.90 5.83 -4.22
N LEU A 134 -13.65 6.43 -5.38
CA LEU A 134 -12.72 7.54 -5.53
C LEU A 134 -13.15 8.78 -4.73
N ASP A 135 -14.43 9.11 -4.73
CA ASP A 135 -14.96 10.22 -3.92
C ASP A 135 -14.74 9.97 -2.43
N ALA A 136 -14.93 8.73 -1.97
CA ALA A 136 -14.63 8.36 -0.59
C ALA A 136 -13.12 8.45 -0.27
N VAL A 137 -12.26 8.00 -1.19
CA VAL A 137 -10.80 8.09 -1.05
C VAL A 137 -10.36 9.56 -0.96
N ARG A 138 -10.87 10.43 -1.82
CA ARG A 138 -10.58 11.88 -1.78
C ARG A 138 -10.96 12.48 -0.43
N LYS A 139 -12.18 12.23 0.04
CA LYS A 139 -12.63 12.73 1.34
C LYS A 139 -11.73 12.28 2.49
N CYS A 140 -11.34 11.00 2.52
CA CYS A 140 -10.42 10.48 3.53
C CYS A 140 -9.02 11.12 3.41
N HIS A 141 -8.52 11.31 2.20
CA HIS A 141 -7.24 11.94 1.93
C HIS A 141 -7.22 13.40 2.42
N ASP A 142 -8.25 14.19 2.09
CA ASP A 142 -8.38 15.59 2.49
C ASP A 142 -8.50 15.72 4.02
N GLN A 143 -9.28 14.86 4.67
CA GLN A 143 -9.40 14.82 6.12
C GLN A 143 -8.04 14.54 6.79
N HIS A 144 -7.26 13.60 6.27
CA HIS A 144 -5.95 13.28 6.80
C HIS A 144 -4.98 14.45 6.66
N GLN A 145 -5.00 15.15 5.53
CA GLN A 145 -4.16 16.33 5.33
C GLN A 145 -4.49 17.47 6.28
N LEU A 146 -5.78 17.71 6.54
CA LEU A 146 -6.21 18.69 7.54
C LEU A 146 -5.71 18.34 8.94
N GLN A 147 -5.77 17.05 9.32
CA GLN A 147 -5.26 16.58 10.61
C GLN A 147 -3.73 16.73 10.71
N GLU A 148 -2.99 16.40 9.65
CA GLU A 148 -1.53 16.61 9.62
C GLU A 148 -1.14 18.10 9.73
N ALA A 149 -1.90 18.98 9.07
CA ALA A 149 -1.67 20.41 9.16
C ALA A 149 -1.93 20.96 10.58
N GLN A 150 -2.99 20.49 11.24
CA GLN A 150 -3.29 20.85 12.64
C GLN A 150 -2.20 20.35 13.59
N HIS A 151 -1.76 19.09 13.46
CA HIS A 151 -0.69 18.56 14.31
C HIS A 151 0.65 19.30 14.16
N LYS A 152 0.94 19.82 12.95
CA LYS A 152 2.15 20.62 12.73
C LYS A 152 2.06 22.01 13.36
N SER A 153 0.87 22.59 13.45
CA SER A 153 0.65 23.90 14.08
C SER A 153 0.71 23.83 15.63
N ASP A 154 0.34 22.67 16.20
CA ASP A 154 0.28 22.47 17.64
C ASP A 154 1.62 22.03 18.27
N GLN A 155 2.67 21.76 17.46
CA GLN A 155 3.99 21.51 18.00
C GLN A 155 4.63 22.84 18.41
N PRO A 156 4.78 23.11 19.73
CA PRO A 156 5.41 24.35 20.18
C PRO A 156 6.87 24.38 19.69
N GLN A 157 7.30 25.54 19.21
CA GLN A 157 8.67 25.86 18.72
C GLN A 157 9.78 25.68 19.77
N ASN A 158 9.62 24.78 20.73
CA ASN A 158 10.54 24.57 21.84
C ASN A 158 11.81 23.78 21.50
N GLN A 159 12.05 23.43 20.24
CA GLN A 159 13.29 22.72 19.87
C GLN A 159 14.45 23.64 19.47
N LEU A 160 14.27 24.95 19.41
CA LEU A 160 15.35 25.87 19.03
C LEU A 160 16.19 26.41 20.23
N LEU A 161 15.83 26.14 21.47
CA LEU A 161 16.57 26.60 22.65
C LEU A 161 17.46 25.54 23.31
N GLY A 162 17.47 24.30 22.84
CA GLY A 162 18.22 23.20 23.46
C GLY A 162 19.65 22.99 22.95
N THR A 163 20.14 23.72 21.94
CA THR A 163 21.42 23.41 21.29
C THR A 163 22.59 24.31 21.73
N PHE A 164 22.41 25.22 22.65
CA PHE A 164 23.44 26.17 23.06
C PHE A 164 24.01 25.98 24.48
N MET A 165 23.94 24.82 25.09
CA MET A 165 24.73 24.53 26.29
C MET A 165 25.12 23.04 26.32
N ARG A 166 26.12 22.65 25.55
CA ARG A 166 26.93 21.50 25.92
C ARG A 166 28.37 21.92 26.05
N LYS A 167 28.66 22.34 27.32
CA LYS A 167 30.03 22.53 27.82
C LYS A 167 30.77 21.21 27.73
N GLU A 168 32.03 21.36 27.34
CA GLU A 168 33.11 20.38 27.42
C GLU A 168 33.14 19.73 28.82
N GLY A 169 33.31 18.43 28.84
CA GLY A 169 33.49 17.71 30.09
C GLY A 169 33.76 16.23 29.90
N THR A 170 35.03 15.89 29.85
CA THR A 170 35.68 14.68 30.38
C THR A 170 35.37 13.32 29.74
N THR A 171 36.35 12.87 29.01
CA THR A 171 36.75 11.48 28.73
C THR A 171 36.55 10.55 29.95
N ASN A 172 35.74 9.50 29.75
CA ASN A 172 35.91 8.25 30.46
C ASN A 172 35.46 7.10 29.54
N HIS A 173 36.44 6.36 29.11
CA HIS A 173 36.36 5.16 28.30
C HIS A 173 36.09 3.96 29.23
N PRO A 174 35.00 3.19 29.08
CA PRO A 174 34.96 1.85 29.66
C PRO A 174 35.42 0.84 28.64
N GLN A 175 36.53 0.18 28.97
CA GLN A 175 37.00 -1.02 28.30
C GLN A 175 35.93 -2.12 28.38
N TYR A 176 35.36 -2.51 27.25
CA TYR A 176 34.59 -3.73 27.14
C TYR A 176 35.51 -4.93 26.91
N ARG A 177 35.60 -5.73 27.95
CA ARG A 177 36.32 -7.00 28.07
C ARG A 177 35.56 -8.06 27.27
N ASN A 178 36.16 -8.55 26.18
CA ASN A 178 35.75 -9.74 25.46
C ASN A 178 35.65 -10.94 26.40
N LYS A 179 34.49 -11.58 26.48
CA LYS A 179 34.36 -12.96 26.94
C LYS A 179 33.93 -13.80 25.78
N GLU A 180 34.90 -14.56 25.27
CA GLU A 180 34.71 -15.73 24.42
C GLU A 180 33.95 -16.81 25.13
N THR A 181 33.44 -17.71 24.30
CA THR A 181 32.94 -19.06 24.51
C THR A 181 31.44 -19.24 24.69
N ASN A 182 30.83 -19.69 23.60
CA ASN A 182 29.84 -20.76 23.75
C ASN A 182 29.87 -21.67 22.53
N LYS A 183 30.37 -22.87 22.77
CA LYS A 183 30.39 -24.05 21.89
C LYS A 183 28.95 -24.54 21.67
N PHE A 184 28.51 -24.62 20.44
CA PHE A 184 27.28 -25.34 20.08
C PHE A 184 27.58 -26.82 19.87
N PRO A 185 26.81 -27.74 20.46
CA PRO A 185 26.95 -29.16 20.20
C PRO A 185 26.36 -29.55 18.84
N HIS A 186 27.12 -30.31 18.10
CA HIS A 186 26.75 -31.02 16.89
C HIS A 186 25.52 -31.89 17.12
N ARG A 187 24.42 -31.65 16.43
CA ARG A 187 23.26 -32.54 16.40
C ARG A 187 23.36 -33.42 15.16
N GLN A 188 23.70 -34.71 15.40
CA GLN A 188 23.68 -35.77 14.41
C GLN A 188 22.30 -35.91 13.77
N LYS A 189 22.26 -35.95 12.44
CA LYS A 189 21.08 -36.27 11.64
C LYS A 189 20.95 -37.78 11.54
N ASP A 190 19.99 -38.38 12.23
CA ASP A 190 19.50 -39.72 11.95
C ASP A 190 18.70 -39.72 10.65
N ARG A 191 19.27 -40.34 9.63
CA ARG A 191 18.59 -40.70 8.39
C ARG A 191 17.80 -41.99 8.66
N ARG A 192 16.50 -41.91 8.80
CA ARG A 192 15.63 -43.07 8.63
C ARG A 192 15.08 -43.09 7.22
N HIS A 193 15.49 -44.09 6.47
CA HIS A 193 14.86 -44.54 5.24
C HIS A 193 13.39 -44.93 5.53
N LEU A 194 12.49 -44.34 4.75
CA LEU A 194 11.16 -44.90 4.56
C LEU A 194 10.95 -45.09 3.07
N THR A 195 11.03 -46.35 2.68
CA THR A 195 10.51 -46.93 1.44
C THR A 195 9.00 -46.98 1.52
N TRP A 196 8.29 -46.41 0.55
CA TRP A 196 7.08 -46.93 -0.12
C TRP A 196 7.01 -46.38 -1.52
#